data_b7f36e647e2de1bf245575d37dd0de30
#
_entry.id   b7f36e647e2de1bf245575d37dd0de30
#
_cell.length_a   1.000
_cell.length_b   1.000
_cell.length_c   1.000
_cell.angle_alpha   90.00
_cell.angle_beta   90.00
_cell.angle_gamma   90.00
#
_symmetry.space_group_name_H-M   'P 1'
#
loop_
_entity.id
_entity.type
_entity.pdbx_description
1 polymer ?
#
loop_
_entity_poly.entity_id
_entity_poly.type
_entity_poly.pdbx_seq_one_letter_code
_entity_poly.pdbx_strand_id
1 'polypeptide(L)'
;MKDRSIILATDENGNDITIEQVENWINKKANAKKDLSQFIYDRLYGRYIKPFDYDNQEYIDKFKNGFAIMANCCLLIETYTSFREAIFRNTKDKSERCFGWFFLSEKRFSDFSKDGLTLSDYKNLSTKINNKGVPRDFYINVRCGILHNAETRNGWKITRKNNLYEENSKRINAVKFMNRLKFTIRDYKKDLIKADIEDDIWKNCLNRIQDIIDNA
;
A
#
# COMPACT_ATOMS: atom_id res chain seq x y z
N MET A 1 -27.09 16.09 -1.88
CA MET A 1 -26.08 16.77 -1.02
C MET A 1 -25.18 15.68 -0.47
N LYS A 2 -23.88 15.84 -0.55
CA LYS A 2 -22.92 14.80 -0.09
C LYS A 2 -22.97 14.69 1.43
N ASP A 3 -23.01 13.46 1.94
CA ASP A 3 -22.96 13.22 3.39
C ASP A 3 -21.54 13.44 3.90
N ARG A 4 -21.31 14.57 4.56
CA ARG A 4 -20.01 14.95 5.11
C ARG A 4 -19.66 14.26 6.42
N SER A 5 -20.60 13.53 7.02
CA SER A 5 -20.40 12.77 8.26
C SER A 5 -19.73 11.41 8.03
N ILE A 6 -19.55 11.00 6.76
CA ILE A 6 -18.91 9.73 6.42
C ILE A 6 -17.49 9.67 7.01
N ILE A 7 -17.22 8.58 7.74
CA ILE A 7 -15.94 8.33 8.41
C ILE A 7 -14.93 7.81 7.38
N LEU A 8 -13.83 8.53 7.22
CA LEU A 8 -12.74 8.17 6.31
C LEU A 8 -11.60 7.39 7.00
N ALA A 9 -11.38 7.64 8.29
CA ALA A 9 -10.40 6.96 9.13
C ALA A 9 -10.79 7.08 10.61
N THR A 10 -10.08 6.36 11.48
CA THR A 10 -10.12 6.52 12.93
C THR A 10 -8.70 6.73 13.42
N ASP A 11 -8.47 7.71 14.27
CA ASP A 11 -7.15 8.03 14.81
C ASP A 11 -6.67 7.00 15.85
N GLU A 12 -5.47 7.20 16.41
CA GLU A 12 -4.89 6.31 17.43
C GLU A 12 -5.66 6.32 18.76
N ASN A 13 -6.42 7.38 19.03
CA ASN A 13 -7.24 7.55 20.23
C ASN A 13 -8.67 7.02 20.06
N GLY A 14 -9.02 6.53 18.86
CA GLY A 14 -10.35 6.01 18.53
C GLY A 14 -11.33 7.08 18.06
N ASN A 15 -10.88 8.31 17.77
CA ASN A 15 -11.75 9.36 17.26
C ASN A 15 -11.93 9.20 15.75
N ASP A 16 -13.15 9.37 15.29
CA ASP A 16 -13.50 9.31 13.88
C ASP A 16 -13.07 10.57 13.14
N ILE A 17 -12.48 10.36 11.96
CA ILE A 17 -12.07 11.41 11.03
C ILE A 17 -13.04 11.39 9.85
N THR A 18 -13.85 12.44 9.73
CA THR A 18 -14.91 12.56 8.73
C THR A 18 -14.47 13.30 7.47
N ILE A 19 -15.31 13.25 6.41
CA ILE A 19 -15.11 14.04 5.19
C ILE A 19 -15.00 15.53 5.53
N GLU A 20 -15.90 16.07 6.36
CA GLU A 20 -15.89 17.49 6.73
C GLU A 20 -14.56 17.92 7.34
N GLN A 21 -14.03 17.11 8.23
CA GLN A 21 -12.75 17.39 8.89
C GLN A 21 -11.59 17.39 7.90
N VAL A 22 -11.56 16.43 6.97
CA VAL A 22 -10.52 16.34 5.94
C VAL A 22 -10.60 17.50 4.96
N GLU A 23 -11.80 17.88 4.50
CA GLU A 23 -12.01 19.08 3.66
C GLU A 23 -11.51 20.36 4.37
N ASN A 24 -11.78 20.50 5.66
CA ASN A 24 -11.28 21.62 6.45
C ASN A 24 -9.73 21.65 6.50
N TRP A 25 -9.08 20.51 6.59
CA TRP A 25 -7.61 20.44 6.55
C TRP A 25 -7.06 20.77 5.15
N ILE A 26 -7.68 20.29 4.08
CA ILE A 26 -7.30 20.63 2.70
C ILE A 26 -7.34 22.15 2.50
N ASN A 27 -8.41 22.82 2.98
CA ASN A 27 -8.54 24.27 2.87
C ASN A 27 -7.49 25.06 3.65
N LYS A 28 -6.94 24.50 4.74
CA LYS A 28 -5.85 25.10 5.51
C LYS A 28 -4.46 24.93 4.86
N LYS A 29 -4.36 24.12 3.79
CA LYS A 29 -3.13 23.87 3.01
C LYS A 29 -1.91 23.54 3.90
N ALA A 30 -0.83 24.34 3.77
CA ALA A 30 0.42 24.11 4.50
C ALA A 30 0.26 24.04 6.03
N ASN A 31 -0.71 24.75 6.60
CA ASN A 31 -0.96 24.77 8.04
C ASN A 31 -1.52 23.43 8.58
N ALA A 32 -2.08 22.58 7.72
CA ALA A 32 -2.64 21.27 8.08
C ALA A 32 -1.80 20.09 7.57
N LYS A 33 -0.57 20.30 7.12
CA LYS A 33 0.31 19.21 6.60
C LYS A 33 0.46 18.06 7.58
N LYS A 34 0.61 18.33 8.87
CA LYS A 34 0.75 17.30 9.91
C LYS A 34 -0.53 16.49 10.06
N ASP A 35 -1.69 17.16 10.10
CA ASP A 35 -2.99 16.52 10.26
C ASP A 35 -3.32 15.65 9.05
N LEU A 36 -3.13 16.18 7.83
CA LEU A 36 -3.32 15.43 6.59
C LEU A 36 -2.39 14.22 6.48
N SER A 37 -1.11 14.38 6.83
CA SER A 37 -0.14 13.29 6.81
C SER A 37 -0.48 12.21 7.85
N GLN A 38 -0.96 12.61 9.02
CA GLN A 38 -1.42 11.69 10.06
C GLN A 38 -2.69 10.95 9.58
N PHE A 39 -3.68 11.65 9.06
CA PHE A 39 -4.89 11.07 8.51
C PHE A 39 -4.60 9.97 7.48
N ILE A 40 -3.67 10.22 6.55
CA ILE A 40 -3.31 9.22 5.54
C ILE A 40 -2.68 8.00 6.20
N TYR A 41 -1.77 8.21 7.15
CA TYR A 41 -1.18 7.12 7.91
C TYR A 41 -2.25 6.29 8.65
N ASP A 42 -3.15 6.94 9.39
CA ASP A 42 -4.21 6.29 10.16
C ASP A 42 -5.17 5.51 9.26
N ARG A 43 -5.52 6.08 8.11
CA ARG A 43 -6.35 5.40 7.10
C ARG A 43 -5.68 4.14 6.55
N LEU A 44 -4.41 4.23 6.15
CA LEU A 44 -3.68 3.09 5.59
C LEU A 44 -3.38 2.04 6.66
N TYR A 45 -2.91 2.47 7.82
CA TYR A 45 -2.62 1.59 8.95
C TYR A 45 -3.89 0.91 9.47
N GLY A 46 -4.93 1.67 9.76
CA GLY A 46 -6.18 1.17 10.34
C GLY A 46 -6.87 0.15 9.46
N ARG A 47 -6.88 0.37 8.13
CA ARG A 47 -7.58 -0.53 7.20
C ARG A 47 -6.82 -1.80 6.85
N TYR A 48 -5.49 -1.71 6.72
CA TYR A 48 -4.71 -2.80 6.11
C TYR A 48 -3.75 -3.49 7.07
N ILE A 49 -3.33 -2.82 8.15
CA ILE A 49 -2.30 -3.35 9.05
C ILE A 49 -2.85 -3.65 10.43
N LYS A 50 -3.54 -2.70 11.06
CA LYS A 50 -4.06 -2.81 12.43
C LYS A 50 -4.81 -4.12 12.72
N PRO A 51 -5.65 -4.67 11.81
CA PRO A 51 -6.35 -5.93 12.05
C PRO A 51 -5.43 -7.14 12.28
N PHE A 52 -4.16 -7.05 11.91
CA PHE A 52 -3.17 -8.12 12.02
C PHE A 52 -1.94 -7.74 12.86
N ASP A 53 -1.89 -6.48 13.36
CA ASP A 53 -0.76 -5.94 14.13
C ASP A 53 -1.03 -6.13 15.64
N TYR A 54 -0.91 -7.36 16.09
CA TYR A 54 -1.09 -7.74 17.49
C TYR A 54 0.14 -8.50 18.00
N ASP A 55 0.47 -8.31 19.28
CA ASP A 55 1.66 -8.86 19.93
C ASP A 55 1.39 -10.16 20.70
N ASN A 56 0.14 -10.64 20.76
CA ASN A 56 -0.21 -11.85 21.49
C ASN A 56 0.27 -13.09 20.73
N GLN A 57 1.31 -13.77 21.23
CA GLN A 57 1.93 -14.93 20.59
C GLN A 57 0.97 -16.12 20.50
N GLU A 58 0.14 -16.35 21.51
CA GLU A 58 -0.87 -17.42 21.49
C GLU A 58 -1.87 -17.21 20.35
N TYR A 59 -2.32 -15.98 20.17
CA TYR A 59 -3.20 -15.60 19.06
C TYR A 59 -2.52 -15.79 17.71
N ILE A 60 -1.24 -15.38 17.61
CA ILE A 60 -0.42 -15.55 16.42
C ILE A 60 -0.29 -17.03 16.05
N ASP A 61 -0.09 -17.91 17.01
CA ASP A 61 0.09 -19.34 16.76
C ASP A 61 -1.22 -20.06 16.42
N LYS A 62 -2.33 -19.62 17.02
CA LYS A 62 -3.65 -20.19 16.83
C LYS A 62 -4.23 -19.91 15.44
N PHE A 63 -4.08 -18.69 14.92
CA PHE A 63 -4.68 -18.28 13.66
C PHE A 63 -3.68 -18.32 12.50
N LYS A 64 -3.88 -19.25 11.56
CA LYS A 64 -3.05 -19.38 10.35
C LYS A 64 -3.50 -18.37 9.27
N ASN A 65 -3.37 -17.07 9.54
CA ASN A 65 -3.88 -15.99 8.72
C ASN A 65 -2.89 -15.41 7.68
N GLY A 66 -1.82 -16.13 7.34
CA GLY A 66 -0.80 -15.65 6.41
C GLY A 66 -1.36 -15.21 5.05
N PHE A 67 -2.35 -15.90 4.51
CA PHE A 67 -3.03 -15.53 3.27
C PHE A 67 -3.82 -14.22 3.40
N ALA A 68 -4.59 -14.05 4.50
CA ALA A 68 -5.33 -12.83 4.77
C ALA A 68 -4.38 -11.63 4.93
N ILE A 69 -3.28 -11.80 5.67
CA ILE A 69 -2.23 -10.78 5.80
C ILE A 69 -1.69 -10.41 4.42
N MET A 70 -1.33 -11.40 3.58
CA MET A 70 -0.76 -11.13 2.26
C MET A 70 -1.76 -10.48 1.31
N ALA A 71 -3.05 -10.86 1.34
CA ALA A 71 -4.11 -10.19 0.58
C ALA A 71 -4.21 -8.71 0.93
N ASN A 72 -4.24 -8.39 2.23
CA ASN A 72 -4.23 -7.00 2.71
C ASN A 72 -2.95 -6.25 2.33
N CYS A 73 -1.79 -6.91 2.38
CA CYS A 73 -0.53 -6.32 1.89
C CYS A 73 -0.61 -5.95 0.40
N CYS A 74 -1.18 -6.81 -0.43
CA CYS A 74 -1.36 -6.52 -1.86
C CYS A 74 -2.29 -5.32 -2.09
N LEU A 75 -3.42 -5.24 -1.38
CA LEU A 75 -4.34 -4.11 -1.43
C LEU A 75 -3.67 -2.82 -0.94
N LEU A 76 -2.87 -2.91 0.14
CA LEU A 76 -2.12 -1.77 0.65
C LEU A 76 -1.09 -1.26 -0.35
N ILE A 77 -0.35 -2.14 -1.04
CA ILE A 77 0.60 -1.73 -2.11
C ILE A 77 -0.12 -0.92 -3.18
N GLU A 78 -1.25 -1.39 -3.70
CA GLU A 78 -2.02 -0.68 -4.74
C GLU A 78 -2.53 0.67 -4.22
N THR A 79 -3.07 0.70 -3.01
CA THR A 79 -3.56 1.93 -2.39
C THR A 79 -2.44 2.93 -2.12
N TYR A 80 -1.35 2.50 -1.48
CA TYR A 80 -0.17 3.32 -1.21
C TYR A 80 0.41 3.92 -2.49
N THR A 81 0.58 3.10 -3.52
CA THR A 81 1.12 3.54 -4.79
C THR A 81 0.22 4.59 -5.46
N SER A 82 -1.10 4.46 -5.31
CA SER A 82 -2.05 5.45 -5.85
C SER A 82 -2.00 6.81 -5.14
N PHE A 83 -1.56 6.85 -3.88
CA PHE A 83 -1.31 8.10 -3.16
C PHE A 83 0.01 8.74 -3.57
N ARG A 84 1.04 7.93 -3.78
CA ARG A 84 2.38 8.40 -4.08
C ARG A 84 2.57 8.82 -5.54
N GLU A 85 1.91 8.12 -6.46
CA GLU A 85 2.02 8.33 -7.91
C GLU A 85 0.64 8.39 -8.56
N ALA A 86 0.24 9.56 -9.02
CA ALA A 86 -1.08 9.80 -9.59
C ALA A 86 -1.41 8.91 -10.80
N ILE A 87 -0.39 8.46 -11.57
CA ILE A 87 -0.59 7.59 -12.72
C ILE A 87 -1.15 6.21 -12.36
N PHE A 88 -1.03 5.79 -11.09
CA PHE A 88 -1.56 4.52 -10.60
C PHE A 88 -2.94 4.65 -9.92
N ARG A 89 -3.54 5.83 -9.91
CA ARG A 89 -4.96 5.97 -9.60
C ARG A 89 -5.75 5.15 -10.62
N ASN A 90 -6.81 4.48 -10.21
CA ASN A 90 -7.49 3.53 -11.09
C ASN A 90 -6.59 2.39 -11.58
N THR A 91 -6.19 1.52 -10.66
CA THR A 91 -5.23 0.45 -10.94
C THR A 91 -5.76 -0.71 -11.80
N LYS A 92 -7.03 -0.72 -12.21
CA LYS A 92 -7.65 -1.84 -12.93
C LYS A 92 -6.77 -2.37 -14.08
N ASP A 93 -6.26 -1.48 -14.93
CA ASP A 93 -5.42 -1.84 -16.07
C ASP A 93 -3.91 -1.59 -15.81
N LYS A 94 -3.55 -1.17 -14.58
CA LYS A 94 -2.19 -0.75 -14.21
C LYS A 94 -1.63 -1.51 -13.01
N SER A 95 -2.40 -2.43 -12.45
CA SER A 95 -2.05 -3.12 -11.21
C SER A 95 -0.70 -3.83 -11.31
N GLU A 96 -0.40 -4.50 -12.43
CA GLU A 96 0.89 -5.14 -12.65
C GLU A 96 2.06 -4.13 -12.65
N ARG A 97 1.87 -2.96 -13.28
CA ARG A 97 2.87 -1.86 -13.26
C ARG A 97 3.07 -1.29 -11.87
N CYS A 98 1.98 -1.17 -11.12
CA CYS A 98 1.98 -0.70 -9.74
C CYS A 98 2.91 -1.54 -8.85
N PHE A 99 2.83 -2.87 -8.94
CA PHE A 99 3.71 -3.77 -8.20
C PHE A 99 5.17 -3.66 -8.63
N GLY A 100 5.42 -3.59 -9.93
CA GLY A 100 6.76 -3.41 -10.46
C GLY A 100 7.39 -2.10 -9.99
N TRP A 101 6.65 -0.99 -10.11
CA TRP A 101 7.09 0.30 -9.62
C TRP A 101 7.34 0.28 -8.10
N PHE A 102 6.42 -0.29 -7.32
CA PHE A 102 6.54 -0.37 -5.87
C PHE A 102 7.82 -1.10 -5.44
N PHE A 103 8.05 -2.29 -5.94
CA PHE A 103 9.22 -3.08 -5.56
C PHE A 103 10.54 -2.42 -5.96
N LEU A 104 10.55 -1.66 -7.05
CA LEU A 104 11.73 -0.97 -7.51
C LEU A 104 11.99 0.34 -6.76
N SER A 105 10.93 1.09 -6.40
CA SER A 105 11.04 2.36 -5.69
C SER A 105 11.28 2.21 -4.19
N GLU A 106 10.74 1.15 -3.58
CA GLU A 106 10.77 0.95 -2.14
C GLU A 106 11.97 0.09 -1.71
N LYS A 107 13.04 0.73 -1.26
CA LYS A 107 14.31 0.08 -0.84
C LYS A 107 14.11 -1.10 0.13
N ARG A 108 13.07 -1.05 0.98
CA ARG A 108 12.74 -2.12 1.92
C ARG A 108 12.31 -3.41 1.23
N PHE A 109 11.98 -3.35 -0.05
CA PHE A 109 11.49 -4.46 -0.87
C PHE A 109 12.42 -4.78 -2.06
N SER A 110 13.68 -4.35 -2.01
CA SER A 110 14.65 -4.57 -3.09
C SER A 110 14.82 -6.04 -3.48
N ASP A 111 14.61 -6.98 -2.54
CA ASP A 111 14.64 -8.42 -2.84
C ASP A 111 13.59 -8.84 -3.88
N PHE A 112 12.52 -8.07 -4.02
CA PHE A 112 11.42 -8.31 -4.96
C PHE A 112 11.57 -7.55 -6.29
N SER A 113 12.60 -6.72 -6.46
CA SER A 113 12.82 -5.94 -7.70
C SER A 113 13.66 -6.67 -8.74
N LYS A 114 14.21 -7.83 -8.41
CA LYS A 114 15.17 -8.56 -9.23
C LYS A 114 14.63 -8.89 -10.61
N ASP A 115 15.45 -8.65 -11.62
CA ASP A 115 15.16 -8.86 -13.04
C ASP A 115 13.90 -8.14 -13.56
N GLY A 116 13.42 -7.14 -12.83
CA GLY A 116 12.33 -6.26 -13.24
C GLY A 116 12.73 -5.28 -14.33
N LEU A 117 11.77 -4.43 -14.70
CA LEU A 117 11.99 -3.30 -15.61
C LEU A 117 12.51 -2.08 -14.85
N THR A 118 12.75 -0.96 -15.57
CA THR A 118 13.10 0.32 -14.94
C THR A 118 11.87 1.05 -14.39
N LEU A 119 12.08 2.05 -13.52
CA LEU A 119 10.98 2.90 -13.02
C LEU A 119 10.26 3.62 -14.16
N SER A 120 11.00 4.08 -15.19
CA SER A 120 10.41 4.74 -16.34
C SER A 120 9.53 3.81 -17.17
N ASP A 121 9.91 2.54 -17.32
CA ASP A 121 9.10 1.55 -18.03
C ASP A 121 7.77 1.31 -17.32
N TYR A 122 7.78 1.24 -16.00
CA TYR A 122 6.54 1.08 -15.22
C TYR A 122 5.64 2.30 -15.29
N LYS A 123 6.21 3.52 -15.39
CA LYS A 123 5.44 4.77 -15.54
C LYS A 123 4.95 5.04 -16.96
N ASN A 124 5.57 4.47 -17.98
CA ASN A 124 5.19 4.70 -19.39
C ASN A 124 3.92 3.92 -19.75
N LEU A 125 2.76 4.58 -19.64
CA LEU A 125 1.45 3.98 -19.93
C LEU A 125 1.11 3.91 -21.43
N SER A 126 1.89 4.55 -22.30
CA SER A 126 1.65 4.56 -23.75
C SER A 126 2.05 3.25 -24.44
N THR A 127 2.86 2.44 -23.80
CA THR A 127 3.33 1.15 -24.32
C THR A 127 2.75 -0.02 -23.56
N LYS A 128 2.50 -1.14 -24.24
CA LYS A 128 2.18 -2.39 -23.57
C LYS A 128 3.37 -2.81 -22.70
N ILE A 129 3.13 -3.05 -21.42
CA ILE A 129 4.18 -3.52 -20.53
C ILE A 129 4.57 -4.96 -20.88
N ASN A 130 5.87 -5.18 -21.03
CA ASN A 130 6.45 -6.53 -21.08
C ASN A 130 7.18 -6.79 -19.76
N ASN A 131 6.42 -6.77 -18.67
CA ASN A 131 6.94 -6.97 -17.33
C ASN A 131 7.59 -8.33 -17.17
N LYS A 132 8.59 -8.45 -16.31
CA LYS A 132 9.42 -9.65 -16.14
C LYS A 132 9.98 -9.73 -14.71
N GLY A 133 10.76 -10.76 -14.46
CA GLY A 133 11.46 -10.94 -13.19
C GLY A 133 10.54 -11.20 -12.02
N VAL A 134 11.07 -10.99 -10.81
CA VAL A 134 10.36 -11.22 -9.55
C VAL A 134 9.11 -10.34 -9.40
N PRO A 135 9.09 -9.06 -9.84
CA PRO A 135 7.87 -8.24 -9.74
C PRO A 135 6.68 -8.85 -10.49
N ARG A 136 6.90 -9.35 -11.70
CA ARG A 136 5.85 -10.01 -12.48
C ARG A 136 5.44 -11.35 -11.87
N ASP A 137 6.42 -12.14 -11.47
CA ASP A 137 6.18 -13.46 -10.88
C ASP A 137 5.34 -13.34 -9.59
N PHE A 138 5.67 -12.35 -8.74
CA PHE A 138 4.88 -12.01 -7.55
C PHE A 138 3.45 -11.56 -7.93
N TYR A 139 3.33 -10.63 -8.87
CA TYR A 139 2.02 -10.10 -9.26
C TYR A 139 1.08 -11.22 -9.74
N ILE A 140 1.55 -12.07 -10.65
CA ILE A 140 0.71 -13.13 -11.24
C ILE A 140 0.42 -14.25 -10.22
N ASN A 141 1.44 -14.69 -9.48
CA ASN A 141 1.35 -15.93 -8.71
C ASN A 141 1.01 -15.72 -7.24
N VAL A 142 1.29 -14.54 -6.68
CA VAL A 142 0.93 -14.18 -5.31
C VAL A 142 -0.32 -13.31 -5.32
N ARG A 143 -0.26 -12.08 -5.90
CA ARG A 143 -1.38 -11.14 -5.85
C ARG A 143 -2.61 -11.68 -6.57
N CYS A 144 -2.49 -12.06 -7.85
CA CYS A 144 -3.63 -12.57 -8.60
C CYS A 144 -4.06 -13.96 -8.11
N GLY A 145 -3.10 -14.78 -7.69
CA GLY A 145 -3.39 -16.09 -7.10
C GLY A 145 -4.26 -15.96 -5.86
N ILE A 146 -3.86 -15.15 -4.89
CA ILE A 146 -4.60 -14.98 -3.63
C ILE A 146 -5.96 -14.31 -3.85
N LEU A 147 -6.01 -13.20 -4.58
CA LEU A 147 -7.24 -12.41 -4.71
C LEU A 147 -8.31 -13.05 -5.61
N HIS A 148 -7.93 -13.88 -6.56
CA HIS A 148 -8.89 -14.52 -7.48
C HIS A 148 -9.15 -16.00 -7.18
N ASN A 149 -8.20 -16.70 -6.54
CA ASN A 149 -8.25 -18.14 -6.36
C ASN A 149 -8.07 -18.59 -4.90
N ALA A 150 -7.84 -17.64 -3.97
CA ALA A 150 -7.50 -17.94 -2.58
C ALA A 150 -6.23 -18.80 -2.40
N GLU A 151 -5.36 -18.86 -3.43
CA GLU A 151 -4.15 -19.69 -3.45
C GLU A 151 -3.00 -18.96 -4.12
N THR A 152 -1.76 -19.32 -3.78
CA THR A 152 -0.59 -18.94 -4.56
C THR A 152 -0.33 -19.96 -5.67
N ARG A 153 0.36 -19.55 -6.73
CA ARG A 153 0.65 -20.38 -7.91
C ARG A 153 2.15 -20.52 -8.14
N ASN A 154 2.53 -21.40 -9.07
CA ASN A 154 3.89 -21.57 -9.56
C ASN A 154 4.94 -21.77 -8.44
N GLY A 155 4.58 -22.54 -7.41
CA GLY A 155 5.47 -22.90 -6.31
C GLY A 155 5.66 -21.83 -5.23
N TRP A 156 5.01 -20.65 -5.33
CA TRP A 156 5.03 -19.65 -4.28
C TRP A 156 4.35 -20.15 -3.00
N LYS A 157 4.93 -19.82 -1.85
CA LYS A 157 4.46 -20.26 -0.54
C LYS A 157 4.38 -19.09 0.41
N ILE A 158 3.27 -18.97 1.13
CA ILE A 158 3.11 -17.99 2.20
C ILE A 158 3.43 -18.67 3.53
N THR A 159 4.31 -18.05 4.29
CA THR A 159 4.73 -18.50 5.62
C THR A 159 4.64 -17.35 6.62
N ARG A 160 4.80 -17.66 7.90
CA ARG A 160 4.94 -16.68 8.99
C ARG A 160 6.27 -16.84 9.74
N LYS A 161 7.13 -17.73 9.25
CA LYS A 161 8.46 -18.06 9.81
C LYS A 161 9.54 -17.72 8.78
N ASN A 162 10.79 -17.71 9.23
CA ASN A 162 11.98 -17.52 8.41
C ASN A 162 12.18 -16.10 7.87
N ASN A 163 12.97 -15.96 6.80
CA ASN A 163 13.29 -14.67 6.18
C ASN A 163 12.08 -14.04 5.48
N LEU A 164 12.19 -12.76 5.16
CA LEU A 164 11.14 -12.06 4.42
C LEU A 164 10.82 -12.75 3.09
N TYR A 165 11.86 -13.05 2.33
CA TYR A 165 11.78 -13.70 1.04
C TYR A 165 12.94 -14.71 0.89
N GLU A 166 12.63 -15.87 0.37
CA GLU A 166 13.56 -16.92 0.01
C GLU A 166 13.35 -17.27 -1.46
N GLU A 167 14.23 -16.76 -2.33
CA GLU A 167 14.08 -16.84 -3.78
C GLU A 167 14.01 -18.31 -4.26
N ASN A 168 14.96 -19.14 -3.85
CA ASN A 168 15.05 -20.53 -4.33
C ASN A 168 13.82 -21.37 -4.00
N SER A 169 13.18 -21.12 -2.87
CA SER A 169 11.98 -21.83 -2.42
C SER A 169 10.68 -21.06 -2.71
N LYS A 170 10.76 -19.87 -3.30
CA LYS A 170 9.65 -18.94 -3.56
C LYS A 170 8.79 -18.73 -2.31
N ARG A 171 9.41 -18.53 -1.15
CA ARG A 171 8.72 -18.43 0.14
C ARG A 171 8.72 -17.01 0.64
N ILE A 172 7.55 -16.52 1.05
CA ILE A 172 7.36 -15.18 1.62
C ILE A 172 6.86 -15.29 3.06
N ASN A 173 7.48 -14.56 3.97
CA ASN A 173 6.97 -14.37 5.33
C ASN A 173 5.98 -13.20 5.36
N ALA A 174 4.69 -13.51 5.46
CA ALA A 174 3.60 -12.52 5.42
C ALA A 174 3.69 -11.49 6.56
N VAL A 175 4.09 -11.91 7.77
CA VAL A 175 4.22 -11.01 8.92
C VAL A 175 5.38 -10.02 8.71
N LYS A 176 6.54 -10.51 8.27
CA LYS A 176 7.68 -9.63 7.96
C LYS A 176 7.38 -8.70 6.79
N PHE A 177 6.62 -9.17 5.80
CA PHE A 177 6.19 -8.37 4.67
C PHE A 177 5.27 -7.22 5.13
N MET A 178 4.26 -7.53 5.94
CA MET A 178 3.37 -6.53 6.54
C MET A 178 4.14 -5.53 7.40
N ASN A 179 5.07 -5.99 8.24
CA ASN A 179 5.89 -5.10 9.06
C ASN A 179 6.75 -4.14 8.21
N ARG A 180 7.30 -4.60 7.08
CA ARG A 180 8.00 -3.69 6.15
C ARG A 180 7.05 -2.66 5.55
N LEU A 181 5.82 -3.03 5.17
CA LEU A 181 4.80 -2.08 4.70
C LEU A 181 4.41 -1.07 5.78
N LYS A 182 4.26 -1.50 7.04
CA LYS A 182 4.04 -0.60 8.18
C LYS A 182 5.11 0.49 8.27
N PHE A 183 6.38 0.12 8.11
CA PHE A 183 7.48 1.09 8.06
C PHE A 183 7.43 1.97 6.81
N THR A 184 7.08 1.42 5.66
CA THR A 184 6.98 2.17 4.39
C THR A 184 5.92 3.27 4.49
N ILE A 185 4.70 2.98 4.97
CA ILE A 185 3.66 4.02 5.14
C ILE A 185 4.03 5.05 6.20
N ARG A 186 4.76 4.65 7.25
CA ARG A 186 5.28 5.60 8.25
C ARG A 186 6.35 6.53 7.67
N ASP A 187 7.22 6.01 6.82
CA ASP A 187 8.23 6.84 6.14
C ASP A 187 7.55 7.78 5.14
N TYR A 188 6.52 7.33 4.40
CA TYR A 188 5.72 8.20 3.54
C TYR A 188 5.06 9.37 4.31
N LYS A 189 4.51 9.13 5.51
CA LYS A 189 4.03 10.20 6.38
C LYS A 189 5.13 11.23 6.68
N LYS A 190 6.36 10.77 6.98
CA LYS A 190 7.49 11.66 7.23
C LYS A 190 7.90 12.44 5.97
N ASP A 191 7.87 11.80 4.80
CA ASP A 191 8.17 12.45 3.52
C ASP A 191 7.16 13.58 3.26
N LEU A 192 5.86 13.33 3.46
CA LEU A 192 4.81 14.34 3.34
C LEU A 192 5.03 15.54 4.30
N ILE A 193 5.40 15.27 5.56
CA ILE A 193 5.67 16.34 6.54
C ILE A 193 6.84 17.22 6.09
N LYS A 194 7.90 16.63 5.50
CA LYS A 194 9.11 17.34 5.06
C LYS A 194 8.93 18.08 3.73
N ALA A 195 8.17 17.49 2.80
CA ALA A 195 7.98 18.03 1.46
C ALA A 195 7.23 19.38 1.48
N ASP A 196 7.43 20.21 0.46
CA ASP A 196 6.61 21.39 0.27
C ASP A 196 5.20 21.00 -0.21
N ILE A 197 4.17 21.76 0.18
CA ILE A 197 2.78 21.49 -0.21
C ILE A 197 2.60 21.55 -1.75
N GLU A 198 3.47 22.27 -2.44
CA GLU A 198 3.49 22.39 -3.89
C GLU A 198 4.29 21.28 -4.60
N ASP A 199 4.95 20.40 -3.85
CA ASP A 199 5.68 19.27 -4.42
C ASP A 199 4.73 18.22 -5.00
N ASP A 200 5.19 17.45 -5.99
CA ASP A 200 4.40 16.42 -6.66
C ASP A 200 3.87 15.35 -5.70
N ILE A 201 4.60 15.04 -4.64
CA ILE A 201 4.16 14.10 -3.61
C ILE A 201 2.87 14.56 -2.94
N TRP A 202 2.73 15.88 -2.67
CA TRP A 202 1.52 16.45 -2.12
C TRP A 202 0.41 16.56 -3.16
N LYS A 203 0.71 17.00 -4.39
CA LYS A 203 -0.25 17.07 -5.48
C LYS A 203 -0.90 15.69 -5.72
N ASN A 204 -0.08 14.64 -5.78
CA ASN A 204 -0.57 13.26 -5.95
C ASN A 204 -1.44 12.83 -4.77
N CYS A 205 -1.01 13.13 -3.56
CA CYS A 205 -1.68 12.81 -2.33
C CYS A 205 -3.06 13.49 -2.23
N LEU A 206 -3.12 14.80 -2.41
CA LEU A 206 -4.35 15.59 -2.36
C LEU A 206 -5.34 15.18 -3.44
N ASN A 207 -4.88 14.93 -4.66
CA ASN A 207 -5.71 14.40 -5.73
C ASN A 207 -6.33 13.04 -5.35
N ARG A 208 -5.57 12.16 -4.67
CA ARG A 208 -6.10 10.88 -4.22
C ARG A 208 -7.11 11.04 -3.09
N ILE A 209 -6.88 11.97 -2.16
CA ILE A 209 -7.85 12.29 -1.10
C ILE A 209 -9.16 12.80 -1.73
N GLN A 210 -9.06 13.70 -2.72
CA GLN A 210 -10.24 14.21 -3.42
C GLN A 210 -11.03 13.10 -4.11
N ASP A 211 -10.36 12.17 -4.82
CA ASP A 211 -11.01 10.99 -5.40
C ASP A 211 -11.77 10.16 -4.35
N ILE A 212 -11.20 10.01 -3.16
CA ILE A 212 -11.84 9.27 -2.06
C ILE A 212 -13.08 10.02 -1.58
N ILE A 213 -12.97 11.32 -1.39
CA ILE A 213 -14.09 12.18 -0.99
C ILE A 213 -15.19 12.15 -2.06
N ASP A 214 -14.85 12.21 -3.33
CA ASP A 214 -15.83 12.25 -4.44
C ASP A 214 -16.59 10.94 -4.63
N ASN A 215 -16.03 9.82 -4.20
CA ASN A 215 -16.64 8.48 -4.31
C ASN A 215 -17.21 7.93 -2.98
N ALA A 216 -17.25 8.74 -1.94
CA ALA A 216 -17.75 8.34 -0.61
C ALA A 216 -19.27 8.56 -0.42
#